data_e5a944a6a50ed8fe654f19a04e967098
#
_entry.id   e5a944a6a50ed8fe654f19a04e967098
#
_cell.length_a   1.000
_cell.length_b   1.000
_cell.length_c   1.000
_cell.angle_alpha   90.00
_cell.angle_beta   90.00
_cell.angle_gamma   90.00
#
_symmetry.space_group_name_H-M   'P 1'
#
loop_
_entity.id
_entity.type
_entity.pdbx_description
1 polymer ?
#
loop_
_entity_poly.entity_id
_entity_poly.type
_entity_poly.pdbx_seq_one_letter_code
_entity_poly.pdbx_strand_id
1 'polypeptide(L)'
;VNDSGRTLDHAIDALYDPINALQRQVLDIERSYRDLAQRDDLATDTLGAPTTPAEAIAGITEALASLRDALRAAEGHRDTAKQHAARLYIDH
;
A
#
# COMPACT_ATOMS: atom_id res chain seq x y z
N VAL A 1 0.67 1.89 -37.64
CA VAL A 1 0.84 1.10 -36.45
C VAL A 1 0.86 2.01 -35.24
N ASN A 2 0.07 1.66 -34.28
CA ASN A 2 -0.02 2.48 -33.11
C ASN A 2 0.39 1.71 -31.87
N ASP A 3 1.61 1.95 -31.45
CA ASP A 3 2.15 1.33 -30.26
C ASP A 3 1.81 2.09 -28.98
N SER A 4 1.27 3.31 -29.12
CA SER A 4 0.98 4.15 -27.96
C SER A 4 -0.04 3.50 -27.01
N GLY A 5 -1.14 2.94 -27.56
CA GLY A 5 -2.14 2.27 -26.76
C GLY A 5 -1.61 1.04 -26.06
N ARG A 6 -0.78 0.26 -26.75
CA ARG A 6 -0.15 -0.92 -26.18
C ARG A 6 0.87 -0.55 -25.10
N THR A 7 1.63 0.51 -25.32
CA THR A 7 2.61 1.01 -24.36
C THR A 7 1.92 1.47 -23.08
N LEU A 8 0.81 2.21 -23.22
CA LEU A 8 0.05 2.68 -22.06
C LEU A 8 -0.60 1.52 -21.30
N ASP A 9 -1.09 0.52 -22.01
CA ASP A 9 -1.65 -0.68 -21.39
C ASP A 9 -0.58 -1.41 -20.57
N HIS A 10 0.62 -1.54 -21.12
CA HIS A 10 1.74 -2.14 -20.38
C HIS A 10 2.15 -1.31 -19.16
N ALA A 11 2.02 0.02 -19.24
CA ALA A 11 2.30 0.88 -18.11
C ALA A 11 1.32 0.63 -16.97
N ILE A 12 0.04 0.40 -17.28
CA ILE A 12 -0.96 0.03 -16.28
C ILE A 12 -0.64 -1.34 -15.68
N ASP A 13 -0.27 -2.32 -16.51
CA ASP A 13 0.14 -3.63 -16.03
C ASP A 13 1.33 -3.52 -15.07
N ALA A 14 2.29 -2.68 -15.39
CA ALA A 14 3.49 -2.53 -14.60
C ALA A 14 3.22 -2.00 -13.18
N LEU A 15 2.06 -1.40 -12.93
CA LEU A 15 1.68 -0.96 -11.59
C LEU A 15 1.41 -2.12 -10.63
N TYR A 16 1.17 -3.32 -11.16
CA TYR A 16 0.89 -4.49 -10.33
C TYR A 16 2.03 -4.79 -9.36
N ASP A 17 3.27 -4.82 -9.86
CA ASP A 17 4.43 -5.19 -9.05
C ASP A 17 4.70 -4.21 -7.90
N PRO A 18 4.76 -2.87 -8.14
CA PRO A 18 4.96 -1.94 -7.04
C PRO A 18 3.80 -1.96 -6.02
N ILE A 19 2.56 -2.12 -6.46
CA ILE A 19 1.43 -2.20 -5.53
C ILE A 19 1.57 -3.43 -4.64
N ASN A 20 1.89 -4.59 -5.21
CA ASN A 20 2.10 -5.82 -4.45
C ASN A 20 3.31 -5.73 -3.52
N ALA A 21 4.40 -5.13 -4.01
CA ALA A 21 5.61 -4.95 -3.21
C ALA A 21 5.32 -4.07 -1.99
N LEU A 22 4.55 -2.99 -2.18
CA LEU A 22 4.17 -2.11 -1.08
C LEU A 22 3.27 -2.82 -0.07
N GLN A 23 2.32 -3.64 -0.53
CA GLN A 23 1.46 -4.42 0.36
C GLN A 23 2.29 -5.35 1.25
N ARG A 24 3.25 -6.07 0.67
CA ARG A 24 4.14 -6.95 1.43
C ARG A 24 5.01 -6.17 2.40
N GLN A 25 5.52 -5.02 1.97
CA GLN A 25 6.34 -4.17 2.80
C GLN A 25 5.58 -3.66 4.01
N VAL A 26 4.33 -3.25 3.82
CA VAL A 26 3.47 -2.81 4.92
C VAL A 26 3.21 -3.95 5.90
N LEU A 27 2.95 -5.16 5.41
CA LEU A 27 2.76 -6.33 6.28
C LEU A 27 4.01 -6.63 7.12
N ASP A 28 5.19 -6.51 6.51
CA ASP A 28 6.45 -6.74 7.23
C ASP A 28 6.66 -5.69 8.33
N ILE A 29 6.32 -4.43 8.04
CA ILE A 29 6.41 -3.36 9.03
C ILE A 29 5.43 -3.60 10.18
N GLU A 30 4.19 -3.98 9.88
CA GLU A 30 3.19 -4.31 10.90
C GLU A 30 3.67 -5.44 11.79
N ARG A 31 4.28 -6.47 11.21
CA ARG A 31 4.82 -7.59 11.97
C ARG A 31 5.94 -7.15 12.88
N SER A 32 6.82 -6.29 12.39
CA SER A 32 7.91 -5.73 13.19
C SER A 32 7.39 -4.94 14.38
N TYR A 33 6.34 -4.14 14.21
CA TYR A 33 5.76 -3.40 15.34
C TYR A 33 5.04 -4.32 16.32
N ARG A 34 4.43 -5.41 15.86
CA ARG A 34 3.85 -6.40 16.79
C ARG A 34 4.93 -7.06 17.64
N ASP A 35 6.08 -7.37 17.03
CA ASP A 35 7.21 -7.92 17.78
C ASP A 35 7.76 -6.91 18.77
N LEU A 36 7.87 -5.64 18.34
CA LEU A 36 8.34 -4.57 19.22
C LEU A 36 7.43 -4.38 20.42
N ALA A 37 6.12 -4.56 20.24
CA ALA A 37 5.15 -4.43 21.32
C ALA A 37 5.34 -5.46 22.44
N GLN A 38 6.10 -6.53 22.20
CA GLN A 38 6.41 -7.54 23.22
C GLN A 38 7.53 -7.10 24.17
N ARG A 39 8.21 -6.00 23.88
CA ARG A 39 9.33 -5.54 24.69
C ARG A 39 8.83 -4.78 25.92
N ASP A 40 9.46 -5.06 27.06
CA ASP A 40 9.13 -4.41 28.33
C ASP A 40 9.78 -3.03 28.47
N ASP A 41 10.85 -2.79 27.72
CA ASP A 41 11.64 -1.55 27.80
C ASP A 41 11.19 -0.48 26.79
N LEU A 42 10.05 -0.68 26.16
CA LEU A 42 9.53 0.25 25.17
C LEU A 42 9.03 1.52 25.86
N ALA A 43 9.38 2.68 25.30
CA ALA A 43 9.01 3.97 25.85
C ALA A 43 8.59 4.92 24.74
N THR A 44 7.82 5.95 25.11
CA THR A 44 7.45 7.05 24.22
C THR A 44 8.16 8.31 24.64
N ASP A 45 8.33 9.26 23.71
CA ASP A 45 8.92 10.55 24.05
C ASP A 45 7.94 11.43 24.81
N THR A 46 8.45 12.56 25.31
CA THR A 46 7.65 13.51 26.11
C THR A 46 7.41 14.82 25.36
N LEU A 47 7.68 14.84 24.04
CA LEU A 47 7.64 16.06 23.25
C LEU A 47 6.24 16.45 22.78
N GLY A 48 5.29 15.52 22.84
CA GLY A 48 3.92 15.76 22.44
C GLY A 48 2.94 15.50 23.57
N ALA A 49 1.68 15.28 23.21
CA ALA A 49 0.67 14.88 24.18
C ALA A 49 1.09 13.56 24.83
N PRO A 50 0.82 13.37 26.13
CA PRO A 50 1.16 12.13 26.78
C PRO A 50 0.53 10.92 26.11
N THR A 51 1.34 9.89 25.85
CA THR A 51 0.86 8.64 25.27
C THR A 51 1.67 7.48 25.88
N THR A 52 1.06 6.31 25.90
CA THR A 52 1.73 5.10 26.35
C THR A 52 2.31 4.35 25.14
N PRO A 53 3.32 3.50 25.34
CA PRO A 53 3.81 2.66 24.24
C PRO A 53 2.70 1.84 23.59
N ALA A 54 1.76 1.31 24.37
CA ALA A 54 0.65 0.53 23.83
C ALA A 54 -0.24 1.38 22.91
N GLU A 55 -0.53 2.62 23.33
CA GLU A 55 -1.34 3.54 22.52
C GLU A 55 -0.61 3.91 21.23
N ALA A 56 0.70 4.16 21.30
CA ALA A 56 1.50 4.49 20.12
C ALA A 56 1.52 3.32 19.13
N ILE A 57 1.73 2.10 19.62
CA ILE A 57 1.72 0.90 18.79
C ILE A 57 0.34 0.70 18.14
N ALA A 58 -0.74 0.87 18.93
CA ALA A 58 -2.10 0.73 18.40
C ALA A 58 -2.37 1.74 17.28
N GLY A 59 -1.93 2.99 17.45
CA GLY A 59 -2.07 4.01 16.41
C GLY A 59 -1.30 3.65 15.14
N ILE A 60 -0.08 3.15 15.29
CA ILE A 60 0.75 2.73 14.15
C ILE A 60 0.08 1.58 13.41
N THR A 61 -0.34 0.53 14.12
CA THR A 61 -0.92 -0.66 13.47
C THR A 61 -2.25 -0.34 12.82
N GLU A 62 -3.05 0.54 13.40
CA GLU A 62 -4.31 0.99 12.80
C GLU A 62 -4.05 1.77 11.51
N ALA A 63 -3.09 2.69 11.53
CA ALA A 63 -2.74 3.46 10.34
C ALA A 63 -2.18 2.57 9.23
N LEU A 64 -1.35 1.59 9.58
CA LEU A 64 -0.80 0.64 8.61
C LEU A 64 -1.87 -0.26 8.01
N ALA A 65 -2.86 -0.67 8.82
CA ALA A 65 -3.99 -1.44 8.31
C ALA A 65 -4.80 -0.63 7.30
N SER A 66 -5.03 0.65 7.59
CA SER A 66 -5.71 1.55 6.64
C SER A 66 -4.90 1.71 5.35
N LEU A 67 -3.59 1.79 5.46
CA LEU A 67 -2.71 1.86 4.29
C LEU A 67 -2.81 0.57 3.46
N ARG A 68 -2.84 -0.60 4.09
CA ARG A 68 -3.04 -1.87 3.38
C ARG A 68 -4.37 -1.89 2.63
N ASP A 69 -5.44 -1.40 3.27
CA ASP A 69 -6.75 -1.34 2.63
C ASP A 69 -6.73 -0.39 1.44
N ALA A 70 -6.03 0.74 1.55
CA ALA A 70 -5.87 1.68 0.44
C ALA A 70 -5.09 1.05 -0.73
N LEU A 71 -4.05 0.27 -0.43
CA LEU A 71 -3.28 -0.42 -1.47
C LEU A 71 -4.11 -1.52 -2.15
N ARG A 72 -4.96 -2.20 -1.39
CA ARG A 72 -5.88 -3.17 -1.96
C ARG A 72 -6.91 -2.50 -2.88
N ALA A 73 -7.41 -1.34 -2.47
CA ALA A 73 -8.30 -0.54 -3.31
C ALA A 73 -7.57 -0.05 -4.57
N ALA A 74 -6.30 0.34 -4.42
CA ALA A 74 -5.48 0.74 -5.56
C ALA A 74 -5.34 -0.39 -6.59
N GLU A 75 -5.18 -1.63 -6.13
CA GLU A 75 -5.13 -2.79 -7.00
C GLU A 75 -6.42 -2.94 -7.79
N GLY A 76 -7.57 -2.78 -7.14
CA GLY A 76 -8.87 -2.82 -7.80
C GLY A 76 -9.03 -1.70 -8.84
N HIS A 77 -8.55 -0.50 -8.52
CA HIS A 77 -8.59 0.62 -9.46
C HIS A 77 -7.68 0.37 -10.66
N ARG A 78 -6.51 -0.23 -10.43
CA ARG A 78 -5.62 -0.63 -11.52
C ARG A 78 -6.33 -1.62 -12.45
N ASP A 79 -7.00 -2.62 -11.88
CA ASP A 79 -7.71 -3.63 -12.66
C ASP A 79 -8.83 -2.99 -13.49
N THR A 80 -9.54 -2.03 -12.92
CA THR A 80 -10.59 -1.29 -13.64
C THR A 80 -10.00 -0.50 -14.79
N ALA A 81 -8.89 0.20 -14.56
CA ALA A 81 -8.19 0.94 -15.61
C ALA A 81 -7.74 0.01 -16.74
N LYS A 82 -7.22 -1.17 -16.38
CA LYS A 82 -6.78 -2.18 -17.33
C LYS A 82 -7.94 -2.66 -18.19
N GLN A 83 -9.11 -2.88 -17.60
CA GLN A 83 -10.29 -3.31 -18.34
C GLN A 83 -10.70 -2.28 -19.38
N HIS A 84 -10.68 -1.00 -19.03
CA HIS A 84 -11.01 0.07 -19.97
C HIS A 84 -9.93 0.21 -21.04
N ALA A 85 -8.67 0.11 -20.66
CA ALA A 85 -7.55 0.21 -21.61
C ALA A 85 -7.60 -0.90 -22.65
N ALA A 86 -8.01 -2.11 -22.25
CA ALA A 86 -8.09 -3.25 -23.16
C ALA A 86 -9.13 -3.06 -24.26
N ARG A 87 -10.08 -2.15 -24.05
CA ARG A 87 -11.13 -1.87 -25.04
C ARG A 87 -10.77 -0.70 -25.95
N LEU A 88 -9.67 -0.04 -25.67
CA LEU A 88 -9.26 1.14 -26.43
C LEU A 88 -8.28 0.73 -27.52
N TYR A 89 -8.53 1.14 -28.72
CA TYR A 89 -7.62 0.93 -29.85
C TYR A 89 -7.80 2.05 -30.85
N ILE A 90 -6.80 2.23 -31.71
CA ILE A 90 -6.91 3.20 -32.78
C ILE A 90 -7.40 2.47 -34.04
N ASP A 91 -8.55 2.93 -34.52
CA ASP A 91 -9.14 2.42 -35.74
C ASP A 91 -8.57 3.18 -36.94
N HIS A 92 -8.11 2.44 -37.94
CA HIS A 92 -7.59 3.02 -39.18
C HIS A 92 -8.65 3.03 -40.26
#